data_2fb0ca4a533f7487efc1e9be2b1019c3
#
_entry.id   2fb0ca4a533f7487efc1e9be2b1019c3
#
_cell.length_a   1.000
_cell.length_b   1.000
_cell.length_c   1.000
_cell.angle_alpha   90.00
_cell.angle_beta   90.00
_cell.angle_gamma   90.00
#
_symmetry.space_group_name_H-M   'P 1'
#
loop_
_entity.id
_entity.type
_entity.pdbx_description
1 polymer ?
#
loop_
_entity_poly.entity_id
_entity_poly.type
_entity_poly.pdbx_seq_one_letter_code
_entity_poly.pdbx_strand_id
1 'polypeptide(L)'
;MRGPHHHLIIGDGASAAALAETLVLTSGDQLTILGANAGQFGKGMAYADHPSAAPWRYAYLLNSPSGAFGESFVEWFEANWGDIRSRIAAYQPRWLDFAADHLDAGDFGAVFAPRAVFGDYLAEIGQGILAMHAEAGVRVQQRTALATDLAKDEHGFRITLATGEVIRADRVDVATGGPSPQRFGADSGPTAFTTLYGNEQTIAEVLRPGQEVTCLGGNAAMLDVLRLMQSVMDEQDIRLRVITRGSKPEQLIWARPRKEPVTPKLTGPYRDADALLAAVDAEIAAFRAKGASMAELRPGYLGWAAERGLETLLPSLSERRKVMPQLERRFRRATHNSLADYARLQAAGQIVEEHGEITWVYAETERKTRIRLKRAGTRTNEEITTSVVINTSGPGDQLAMDLLTSGLIRNGWLRMNETKTGLIVGPGLETEVEGLRYLSPAVTEIGAEVLAFPLEDVSALAARAKAANQIAIYERFQS
;
A
#
# COMPACT_ATOMS: atom_id res chain seq x y z
N MET A 1 26.45 24.16 -23.26
CA MET A 1 26.35 23.03 -22.33
C MET A 1 25.54 23.50 -21.15
N ARG A 2 24.48 22.79 -20.79
CA ARG A 2 23.67 23.07 -19.61
C ARG A 2 24.52 22.79 -18.37
N GLY A 3 24.43 23.63 -17.33
CA GLY A 3 25.11 23.34 -16.05
C GLY A 3 24.59 22.09 -15.38
N PRO A 4 25.32 21.54 -14.39
CA PRO A 4 24.88 20.39 -13.61
C PRO A 4 23.49 20.62 -13.02
N HIS A 5 22.64 19.62 -13.09
CA HIS A 5 21.26 19.65 -12.64
C HIS A 5 21.08 18.81 -11.38
N HIS A 6 20.38 19.33 -10.36
CA HIS A 6 20.07 18.61 -9.14
C HIS A 6 18.63 18.10 -9.13
N HIS A 7 18.46 16.78 -9.22
CA HIS A 7 17.19 16.09 -9.09
C HIS A 7 17.06 15.47 -7.70
N LEU A 8 15.96 15.74 -7.01
CA LEU A 8 15.71 15.22 -5.67
C LEU A 8 14.42 14.40 -5.64
N ILE A 9 14.48 13.19 -5.09
CA ILE A 9 13.31 12.31 -4.86
C ILE A 9 13.02 12.28 -3.37
N ILE A 10 11.81 12.69 -2.98
CA ILE A 10 11.31 12.63 -1.60
C ILE A 10 10.50 11.34 -1.43
N GLY A 11 11.07 10.39 -0.74
CA GLY A 11 10.58 9.04 -0.54
C GLY A 11 11.71 8.03 -0.77
N ASP A 12 11.61 6.87 -0.13
CA ASP A 12 12.62 5.81 -0.19
C ASP A 12 12.01 4.43 -0.48
N GLY A 13 10.73 4.40 -0.84
CA GLY A 13 9.99 3.17 -1.15
C GLY A 13 9.98 2.81 -2.63
N ALA A 14 9.16 1.81 -2.97
CA ALA A 14 9.03 1.27 -4.32
C ALA A 14 8.63 2.32 -5.37
N SER A 15 7.79 3.30 -5.02
CA SER A 15 7.43 4.40 -5.93
C SER A 15 8.64 5.27 -6.27
N ALA A 16 9.48 5.56 -5.28
CA ALA A 16 10.71 6.34 -5.45
C ALA A 16 11.74 5.58 -6.29
N ALA A 17 11.89 4.27 -6.06
CA ALA A 17 12.76 3.42 -6.87
C ALA A 17 12.29 3.36 -8.33
N ALA A 18 10.99 3.20 -8.56
CA ALA A 18 10.40 3.20 -9.90
C ALA A 18 10.64 4.53 -10.67
N LEU A 19 10.55 5.66 -9.98
CA LEU A 19 10.88 6.97 -10.57
C LEU A 19 12.37 7.08 -10.91
N ALA A 20 13.26 6.63 -10.01
CA ALA A 20 14.69 6.69 -10.22
C ALA A 20 15.17 5.77 -11.35
N GLU A 21 14.59 4.57 -11.50
CA GLU A 21 15.02 3.54 -12.44
C GLU A 21 15.08 4.04 -13.89
N THR A 22 14.09 4.79 -14.32
CA THR A 22 13.98 5.28 -15.71
C THR A 22 14.29 6.77 -15.86
N LEU A 23 14.80 7.40 -14.80
CA LEU A 23 15.18 8.82 -14.81
C LEU A 23 16.42 9.04 -15.69
N VAL A 24 16.34 10.02 -16.60
CA VAL A 24 17.46 10.35 -17.48
C VAL A 24 18.25 11.51 -16.89
N LEU A 25 19.43 11.18 -16.39
CA LEU A 25 20.43 12.12 -15.89
C LEU A 25 21.72 11.99 -16.70
N THR A 26 22.54 13.02 -16.68
CA THR A 26 23.82 13.07 -17.41
C THR A 26 24.99 13.19 -16.45
N SER A 27 26.19 12.86 -16.94
CA SER A 27 27.41 12.99 -16.14
C SER A 27 27.54 14.41 -15.57
N GLY A 28 27.83 14.50 -14.27
CA GLY A 28 27.90 15.74 -13.52
C GLY A 28 26.61 16.16 -12.82
N ASP A 29 25.44 15.64 -13.24
CA ASP A 29 24.18 15.85 -12.51
C ASP A 29 24.24 15.25 -11.11
N GLN A 30 23.32 15.66 -10.25
CA GLN A 30 23.15 15.16 -8.91
C GLN A 30 21.78 14.52 -8.73
N LEU A 31 21.72 13.32 -8.12
CA LEU A 31 20.52 12.64 -7.66
C LEU A 31 20.55 12.52 -6.14
N THR A 32 19.56 13.08 -5.47
CA THR A 32 19.41 12.92 -4.03
C THR A 32 18.14 12.14 -3.72
N ILE A 33 18.28 11.04 -2.97
CA ILE A 33 17.17 10.30 -2.38
C ILE A 33 17.01 10.78 -0.93
N LEU A 34 15.84 11.31 -0.61
CA LEU A 34 15.50 11.80 0.72
C LEU A 34 14.34 11.01 1.32
N GLY A 35 14.57 10.30 2.40
CA GLY A 35 13.53 9.49 3.03
C GLY A 35 13.86 9.14 4.47
N ALA A 36 12.90 8.58 5.20
CA ALA A 36 13.07 8.19 6.60
C ALA A 36 14.09 7.04 6.74
N ASN A 37 14.27 6.23 5.68
CA ASN A 37 15.14 5.07 5.65
C ASN A 37 15.92 4.96 4.33
N ALA A 38 16.47 6.09 3.86
CA ALA A 38 17.10 6.21 2.55
C ALA A 38 18.22 5.19 2.30
N GLY A 39 18.91 4.71 3.35
CA GLY A 39 19.92 3.64 3.27
C GLY A 39 19.35 2.27 2.84
N GLN A 40 18.03 2.09 2.90
CA GLN A 40 17.31 0.91 2.42
C GLN A 40 16.39 1.26 1.25
N PHE A 41 16.90 2.03 0.31
CA PHE A 41 16.15 2.52 -0.84
C PHE A 41 15.46 1.37 -1.60
N GLY A 42 14.18 1.56 -1.90
CA GLY A 42 13.29 0.57 -2.49
C GLY A 42 12.28 -0.02 -1.51
N LYS A 43 12.63 -0.23 -0.24
CA LYS A 43 11.74 -0.85 0.75
C LYS A 43 10.57 0.03 1.17
N GLY A 44 10.83 1.27 1.53
CA GLY A 44 9.83 2.12 2.17
C GLY A 44 9.26 1.50 3.44
N MET A 45 8.16 2.04 3.94
CA MET A 45 7.51 1.53 5.16
C MET A 45 6.81 0.17 4.95
N ALA A 46 6.23 -0.06 3.76
CA ALA A 46 5.41 -1.25 3.50
C ALA A 46 6.21 -2.56 3.52
N TYR A 47 7.50 -2.49 3.20
CA TYR A 47 8.41 -3.63 3.11
C TYR A 47 9.64 -3.44 4.01
N ALA A 48 9.55 -2.53 4.98
CA ALA A 48 10.63 -2.24 5.92
C ALA A 48 11.05 -3.50 6.68
N ASP A 49 12.33 -3.58 6.98
CA ASP A 49 12.84 -4.61 7.87
C ASP A 49 12.51 -4.25 9.32
N HIS A 50 12.18 -5.26 10.11
CA HIS A 50 12.01 -5.11 11.55
C HIS A 50 13.33 -5.39 12.27
N PRO A 51 13.49 -4.92 13.52
CA PRO A 51 14.68 -5.25 14.32
C PRO A 51 14.98 -6.76 14.31
N SER A 52 16.25 -7.12 14.24
CA SER A 52 16.66 -8.53 14.15
C SER A 52 16.16 -9.41 15.31
N ALA A 53 15.88 -8.82 16.47
CA ALA A 53 15.30 -9.51 17.62
C ALA A 53 13.76 -9.54 17.63
N ALA A 54 13.09 -8.90 16.67
CA ALA A 54 11.63 -8.82 16.66
C ALA A 54 10.99 -10.16 16.26
N PRO A 55 10.18 -10.80 17.13
CA PRO A 55 9.56 -12.09 16.79
C PRO A 55 8.60 -12.03 15.60
N TRP A 56 8.08 -10.86 15.24
CA TRP A 56 7.20 -10.64 14.09
C TRP A 56 7.94 -10.33 12.78
N ARG A 57 9.28 -10.41 12.74
CA ARG A 57 10.10 -9.97 11.60
C ARG A 57 9.65 -10.51 10.24
N TYR A 58 9.17 -11.74 10.17
CA TYR A 58 8.67 -12.36 8.93
C TYR A 58 7.19 -12.71 9.00
N ALA A 59 6.44 -12.14 9.94
CA ALA A 59 5.05 -12.51 10.17
C ALA A 59 4.08 -11.93 9.12
N TYR A 60 4.39 -10.75 8.58
CA TYR A 60 3.53 -10.09 7.60
C TYR A 60 3.80 -10.62 6.20
N LEU A 61 2.72 -11.00 5.51
CA LEU A 61 2.79 -11.63 4.20
C LEU A 61 2.39 -10.68 3.09
N LEU A 62 2.92 -10.91 1.90
CA LEU A 62 2.41 -10.29 0.68
C LEU A 62 0.93 -10.62 0.49
N ASN A 63 0.14 -9.66 0.02
CA ASN A 63 -1.29 -9.85 -0.24
C ASN A 63 -1.58 -10.57 -1.56
N SER A 64 -0.55 -10.94 -2.30
CA SER A 64 -0.58 -11.74 -3.52
C SER A 64 0.53 -12.76 -3.47
N PRO A 65 0.42 -13.86 -4.22
CA PRO A 65 1.53 -14.80 -4.39
C PRO A 65 2.72 -14.13 -5.09
N SER A 66 3.90 -14.65 -4.83
CA SER A 66 5.17 -14.08 -5.32
C SER A 66 5.19 -13.86 -6.84
N GLY A 67 4.61 -14.77 -7.61
CA GLY A 67 4.51 -14.65 -9.06
C GLY A 67 3.72 -13.44 -9.57
N ALA A 68 2.85 -12.85 -8.73
CA ALA A 68 2.13 -11.61 -9.07
C ALA A 68 3.02 -10.35 -9.02
N PHE A 69 4.24 -10.47 -8.46
CA PHE A 69 5.21 -9.36 -8.36
C PHE A 69 6.27 -9.39 -9.47
N GLY A 70 6.18 -10.37 -10.37
CA GLY A 70 7.07 -10.52 -11.52
C GLY A 70 8.01 -11.73 -11.41
N GLU A 71 8.45 -12.20 -12.58
CA GLU A 71 9.33 -13.36 -12.71
C GLU A 71 10.69 -13.12 -12.03
N SER A 72 11.25 -11.92 -12.16
CA SER A 72 12.53 -11.56 -11.55
C SER A 72 12.53 -11.67 -10.02
N PHE A 73 11.42 -11.39 -9.37
CA PHE A 73 11.31 -11.63 -7.92
C PHE A 73 11.27 -13.12 -7.59
N VAL A 74 10.57 -13.91 -8.38
CA VAL A 74 10.49 -15.38 -8.19
C VAL A 74 11.86 -16.01 -8.35
N GLU A 75 12.59 -15.69 -9.41
CA GLU A 75 13.96 -16.15 -9.66
C GLU A 75 14.92 -15.74 -8.53
N TRP A 76 14.85 -14.47 -8.09
CA TRP A 76 15.65 -13.99 -6.97
C TRP A 76 15.32 -14.73 -5.66
N PHE A 77 14.03 -14.99 -5.40
CA PHE A 77 13.56 -15.69 -4.19
C PHE A 77 14.07 -17.14 -4.18
N GLU A 78 13.98 -17.84 -5.32
CA GLU A 78 14.51 -19.19 -5.48
C GLU A 78 16.02 -19.23 -5.33
N ALA A 79 16.76 -18.34 -5.99
CA ALA A 79 18.21 -18.26 -5.92
C ALA A 79 18.73 -18.01 -4.49
N ASN A 80 18.00 -17.27 -3.66
CA ASN A 80 18.36 -16.94 -2.29
C ASN A 80 17.67 -17.83 -1.24
N TRP A 81 16.96 -18.89 -1.67
CA TRP A 81 16.07 -19.66 -0.78
C TRP A 81 16.80 -20.27 0.43
N GLY A 82 18.02 -20.75 0.28
CA GLY A 82 18.77 -21.38 1.39
C GLY A 82 18.98 -20.43 2.59
N ASP A 83 19.38 -19.21 2.32
CA ASP A 83 19.54 -18.17 3.34
C ASP A 83 18.19 -17.70 3.90
N ILE A 84 17.24 -17.42 3.02
CA ILE A 84 15.89 -16.98 3.39
C ILE A 84 15.21 -18.01 4.28
N ARG A 85 15.27 -19.30 3.93
CA ARG A 85 14.73 -20.40 4.74
C ARG A 85 15.29 -20.41 6.15
N SER A 86 16.62 -20.27 6.26
CA SER A 86 17.31 -20.27 7.56
C SER A 86 16.84 -19.11 8.44
N ARG A 87 16.70 -17.93 7.85
CA ARG A 87 16.21 -16.73 8.55
C ARG A 87 14.74 -16.88 8.98
N ILE A 88 13.86 -17.39 8.11
CA ILE A 88 12.44 -17.56 8.43
C ILE A 88 12.26 -18.65 9.49
N ALA A 89 13.01 -19.75 9.45
CA ALA A 89 12.90 -20.84 10.41
C ALA A 89 13.10 -20.39 11.86
N ALA A 90 13.94 -19.37 12.08
CA ALA A 90 14.21 -18.82 13.40
C ALA A 90 13.03 -18.01 14.00
N TYR A 91 12.11 -17.50 13.17
CA TYR A 91 11.05 -16.57 13.60
C TYR A 91 9.64 -17.06 13.27
N GLN A 92 9.45 -17.70 12.13
CA GLN A 92 8.15 -18.10 11.61
C GLN A 92 8.17 -19.53 11.06
N PRO A 93 8.50 -20.55 11.87
CA PRO A 93 8.53 -21.95 11.42
C PRO A 93 7.18 -22.39 10.84
N ARG A 94 6.06 -21.93 11.41
CA ARG A 94 4.71 -22.24 10.92
C ARG A 94 4.47 -21.76 9.47
N TRP A 95 5.11 -20.66 9.04
CA TRP A 95 5.01 -20.25 7.65
C TRP A 95 5.70 -21.26 6.72
N LEU A 96 6.81 -21.84 7.15
CA LEU A 96 7.50 -22.90 6.37
C LEU A 96 6.62 -24.11 6.20
N ASP A 97 5.93 -24.56 7.27
CA ASP A 97 5.00 -25.68 7.20
C ASP A 97 3.86 -25.39 6.21
N PHE A 98 3.33 -24.18 6.25
CA PHE A 98 2.28 -23.75 5.33
C PHE A 98 2.73 -23.69 3.86
N ALA A 99 3.93 -23.25 3.60
CA ALA A 99 4.49 -23.09 2.26
C ALA A 99 5.16 -24.38 1.72
N ALA A 100 5.32 -25.43 2.54
CA ALA A 100 6.13 -26.59 2.24
C ALA A 100 5.78 -27.26 0.91
N ASP A 101 4.50 -27.55 0.66
CA ASP A 101 4.06 -28.25 -0.56
C ASP A 101 4.46 -27.51 -1.84
N HIS A 102 4.45 -26.17 -1.82
CA HIS A 102 4.85 -25.36 -2.97
C HIS A 102 6.36 -25.27 -3.08
N LEU A 103 7.05 -25.03 -1.97
CA LEU A 103 8.51 -24.90 -1.95
C LEU A 103 9.22 -26.21 -2.32
N ASP A 104 8.71 -27.34 -1.84
CA ASP A 104 9.23 -28.67 -2.16
C ASP A 104 8.97 -29.04 -3.64
N ALA A 105 7.89 -28.49 -4.23
CA ALA A 105 7.61 -28.63 -5.65
C ALA A 105 8.39 -27.63 -6.54
N GLY A 106 9.21 -26.74 -5.97
CA GLY A 106 9.89 -25.66 -6.69
C GLY A 106 8.96 -24.54 -7.19
N ASP A 107 7.74 -24.46 -6.68
CA ASP A 107 6.71 -23.48 -7.10
C ASP A 107 6.78 -22.20 -6.25
N PHE A 108 7.92 -21.51 -6.31
CA PHE A 108 8.13 -20.27 -5.56
C PHE A 108 7.15 -19.15 -5.94
N GLY A 109 6.65 -19.16 -7.18
CA GLY A 109 5.65 -18.20 -7.65
C GLY A 109 4.30 -18.34 -6.95
N ALA A 110 4.00 -19.53 -6.39
CA ALA A 110 2.78 -19.82 -5.67
C ALA A 110 2.74 -19.27 -4.24
N VAL A 111 3.87 -19.05 -3.65
CA VAL A 111 3.99 -18.76 -2.23
C VAL A 111 3.66 -17.30 -1.91
N PHE A 112 2.93 -17.07 -0.83
CA PHE A 112 2.78 -15.73 -0.24
C PHE A 112 4.01 -15.43 0.62
N ALA A 113 5.04 -14.86 0.02
CA ALA A 113 6.28 -14.57 0.72
C ALA A 113 6.09 -13.55 1.86
N PRO A 114 6.90 -13.61 2.93
CA PRO A 114 6.96 -12.53 3.90
C PRO A 114 7.34 -11.20 3.24
N ARG A 115 6.69 -10.11 3.65
CA ARG A 115 6.96 -8.75 3.10
C ARG A 115 8.42 -8.34 3.27
N ALA A 116 9.07 -8.73 4.37
CA ALA A 116 10.49 -8.45 4.59
C ALA A 116 11.40 -9.10 3.54
N VAL A 117 11.05 -10.30 3.06
CA VAL A 117 11.78 -10.98 1.97
C VAL A 117 11.66 -10.20 0.66
N PHE A 118 10.45 -9.76 0.31
CA PHE A 118 10.25 -8.90 -0.85
C PHE A 118 10.95 -7.54 -0.68
N GLY A 119 10.99 -7.02 0.55
CA GLY A 119 11.76 -5.83 0.90
C GLY A 119 13.25 -5.99 0.62
N ASP A 120 13.85 -7.14 0.93
CA ASP A 120 15.27 -7.42 0.64
C ASP A 120 15.54 -7.37 -0.88
N TYR A 121 14.66 -8.00 -1.68
CA TYR A 121 14.71 -7.90 -3.14
C TYR A 121 14.61 -6.45 -3.63
N LEU A 122 13.65 -5.67 -3.11
CA LEU A 122 13.49 -4.26 -3.51
C LEU A 122 14.69 -3.39 -3.11
N ALA A 123 15.34 -3.68 -1.98
CA ALA A 123 16.56 -2.96 -1.59
C ALA A 123 17.73 -3.27 -2.52
N GLU A 124 17.88 -4.52 -2.96
CA GLU A 124 18.91 -4.91 -3.91
C GLU A 124 18.69 -4.20 -5.26
N ILE A 125 17.45 -4.22 -5.78
CA ILE A 125 17.08 -3.47 -6.99
C ILE A 125 17.35 -1.96 -6.81
N GLY A 126 16.95 -1.39 -5.67
CA GLY A 126 17.16 0.03 -5.37
C GLY A 126 18.64 0.41 -5.36
N GLN A 127 19.50 -0.40 -4.76
CA GLN A 127 20.96 -0.16 -4.78
C GLN A 127 21.53 -0.32 -6.18
N GLY A 128 21.06 -1.28 -6.98
CA GLY A 128 21.42 -1.42 -8.40
C GLY A 128 21.08 -0.19 -9.24
N ILE A 129 19.89 0.39 -9.02
CA ILE A 129 19.48 1.64 -9.68
C ILE A 129 20.44 2.80 -9.33
N LEU A 130 20.78 2.95 -8.06
CA LEU A 130 21.69 4.01 -7.62
C LEU A 130 23.11 3.81 -8.16
N ALA A 131 23.58 2.56 -8.20
CA ALA A 131 24.88 2.20 -8.79
C ALA A 131 24.90 2.53 -10.30
N MET A 132 23.87 2.19 -11.06
CA MET A 132 23.73 2.53 -12.48
C MET A 132 23.86 4.05 -12.72
N HIS A 133 23.22 4.88 -11.92
CA HIS A 133 23.38 6.33 -12.02
C HIS A 133 24.79 6.79 -11.67
N ALA A 134 25.41 6.24 -10.64
CA ALA A 134 26.78 6.56 -10.25
C ALA A 134 27.80 6.19 -11.36
N GLU A 135 27.63 5.02 -11.99
CA GLU A 135 28.45 4.58 -13.12
C GLU A 135 28.29 5.49 -14.35
N ALA A 136 27.09 6.09 -14.55
CA ALA A 136 26.86 7.10 -15.57
C ALA A 136 27.46 8.48 -15.25
N GLY A 137 28.17 8.61 -14.10
CA GLY A 137 28.84 9.84 -13.67
C GLY A 137 27.91 10.82 -12.94
N VAL A 138 26.74 10.38 -12.50
CA VAL A 138 25.81 11.16 -11.66
C VAL A 138 26.29 11.11 -10.20
N ARG A 139 26.25 12.25 -9.51
CA ARG A 139 26.54 12.30 -8.06
C ARG A 139 25.33 11.85 -7.28
N VAL A 140 25.34 10.59 -6.81
CA VAL A 140 24.22 10.00 -6.06
C VAL A 140 24.44 10.25 -4.56
N GLN A 141 23.38 10.72 -3.88
CA GLN A 141 23.37 10.94 -2.45
C GLN A 141 22.08 10.36 -1.82
N GLN A 142 22.22 9.60 -0.76
CA GLN A 142 21.13 9.13 0.10
C GLN A 142 21.14 9.90 1.41
N ARG A 143 20.00 10.48 1.79
CA ARG A 143 19.84 11.28 3.01
C ARG A 143 18.67 10.77 3.85
N THR A 144 18.97 10.29 5.04
CA THR A 144 17.96 9.91 6.03
C THR A 144 17.45 11.16 6.74
N ALA A 145 16.31 11.70 6.28
CA ALA A 145 15.63 12.83 6.87
C ALA A 145 14.19 12.90 6.38
N LEU A 146 13.34 13.65 7.09
CA LEU A 146 11.95 13.93 6.73
C LEU A 146 11.84 15.33 6.12
N ALA A 147 11.28 15.42 4.91
CA ALA A 147 10.83 16.69 4.33
C ALA A 147 9.50 17.09 4.98
N THR A 148 9.40 18.33 5.44
CA THR A 148 8.20 18.88 6.11
C THR A 148 7.53 19.97 5.29
N ASP A 149 8.28 20.63 4.40
CA ASP A 149 7.76 21.71 3.57
C ASP A 149 8.53 21.79 2.26
N LEU A 150 7.87 22.29 1.22
CA LEU A 150 8.39 22.54 -0.11
C LEU A 150 7.96 23.91 -0.61
N ALA A 151 8.93 24.73 -0.99
CA ALA A 151 8.72 26.01 -1.60
C ALA A 151 9.50 26.12 -2.94
N LYS A 152 9.07 26.99 -3.84
CA LYS A 152 9.77 27.29 -5.11
C LYS A 152 10.07 28.77 -5.21
N ASP A 153 11.28 29.11 -5.60
CA ASP A 153 11.72 30.48 -5.91
C ASP A 153 12.37 30.53 -7.31
N GLU A 154 12.97 31.63 -7.69
CA GLU A 154 13.66 31.81 -8.96
C GLU A 154 14.89 30.93 -9.14
N HIS A 155 15.40 30.33 -8.06
CA HIS A 155 16.56 29.44 -8.06
C HIS A 155 16.18 27.95 -7.92
N GLY A 156 14.91 27.59 -8.06
CA GLY A 156 14.41 26.22 -7.97
C GLY A 156 13.64 25.93 -6.68
N PHE A 157 13.64 24.67 -6.28
CA PHE A 157 12.93 24.19 -5.09
C PHE A 157 13.76 24.32 -3.82
N ARG A 158 13.11 24.68 -2.72
CA ARG A 158 13.63 24.65 -1.37
C ARG A 158 12.86 23.63 -0.55
N ILE A 159 13.55 22.60 -0.10
CA ILE A 159 13.01 21.50 0.71
C ILE A 159 13.43 21.73 2.14
N THR A 160 12.46 21.99 3.02
CA THR A 160 12.71 22.14 4.47
C THR A 160 12.60 20.78 5.14
N LEU A 161 13.63 20.40 5.88
CA LEU A 161 13.67 19.16 6.66
C LEU A 161 13.09 19.39 8.06
N ALA A 162 12.70 18.29 8.72
CA ALA A 162 12.23 18.33 10.11
C ALA A 162 13.28 18.91 11.11
N THR A 163 14.55 18.88 10.74
CA THR A 163 15.65 19.51 11.50
C THR A 163 15.74 21.03 11.32
N GLY A 164 14.98 21.61 10.39
CA GLY A 164 15.09 23.01 9.96
C GLY A 164 16.15 23.27 8.89
N GLU A 165 16.95 22.27 8.51
CA GLU A 165 17.86 22.36 7.37
C GLU A 165 17.08 22.52 6.06
N VAL A 166 17.66 23.25 5.09
CA VAL A 166 17.08 23.45 3.77
C VAL A 166 18.01 22.86 2.70
N ILE A 167 17.43 22.01 1.83
CA ILE A 167 18.08 21.49 0.63
C ILE A 167 17.52 22.25 -0.59
N ARG A 168 18.36 22.49 -1.59
CA ARG A 168 17.92 23.05 -2.88
C ARG A 168 17.97 21.98 -3.97
N ALA A 169 17.02 22.04 -4.90
CA ALA A 169 16.99 21.17 -6.08
C ALA A 169 16.33 21.89 -7.25
N ASP A 170 16.71 21.52 -8.48
CA ASP A 170 16.11 22.06 -9.70
C ASP A 170 14.80 21.35 -10.05
N ARG A 171 14.70 20.06 -9.71
CA ARG A 171 13.51 19.23 -9.90
C ARG A 171 13.26 18.36 -8.67
N VAL A 172 11.99 18.12 -8.39
CA VAL A 172 11.57 17.31 -7.25
C VAL A 172 10.51 16.30 -7.67
N ASP A 173 10.73 15.05 -7.30
CA ASP A 173 9.71 14.01 -7.34
C ASP A 173 9.28 13.66 -5.92
N VAL A 174 7.98 13.67 -5.65
CA VAL A 174 7.41 13.32 -4.35
C VAL A 174 6.79 11.94 -4.42
N ALA A 175 7.29 11.02 -3.59
CA ALA A 175 6.89 9.62 -3.54
C ALA A 175 6.76 9.14 -2.07
N THR A 176 6.01 9.90 -1.25
CA THR A 176 5.89 9.71 0.21
C THR A 176 5.01 8.54 0.64
N GLY A 177 4.44 7.78 -0.31
CA GLY A 177 3.61 6.62 -0.04
C GLY A 177 2.11 6.91 -0.07
N GLY A 178 1.33 5.96 0.46
CA GLY A 178 -0.13 6.02 0.46
C GLY A 178 -0.73 6.95 1.51
N PRO A 179 -2.07 7.14 1.45
CA PRO A 179 -2.77 7.95 2.45
C PRO A 179 -2.72 7.30 3.83
N SER A 180 -2.79 8.13 4.85
CA SER A 180 -2.89 7.70 6.23
C SER A 180 -4.28 7.08 6.52
N PRO A 181 -4.40 6.17 7.50
CA PRO A 181 -5.69 5.67 7.95
C PRO A 181 -6.61 6.81 8.44
N GLN A 182 -7.92 6.60 8.30
CA GLN A 182 -8.93 7.51 8.83
C GLN A 182 -8.74 7.74 10.33
N ARG A 183 -8.89 8.98 10.80
CA ARG A 183 -8.84 9.33 12.22
C ARG A 183 -10.23 9.29 12.85
N PHE A 184 -10.31 8.87 14.12
CA PHE A 184 -11.55 8.73 14.87
C PHE A 184 -11.55 9.56 16.15
N GLY A 185 -11.24 10.85 16.05
CA GLY A 185 -11.17 11.75 17.20
C GLY A 185 -9.83 11.65 17.93
N ALA A 186 -9.85 11.54 19.27
CA ALA A 186 -8.66 11.39 20.09
C ALA A 186 -8.19 9.92 20.14
N ASP A 187 -7.92 9.34 18.98
CA ASP A 187 -7.60 7.95 18.74
C ASP A 187 -6.09 7.63 18.88
N SER A 188 -5.37 8.42 19.63
CA SER A 188 -3.96 8.19 19.95
C SER A 188 -3.70 8.30 21.45
N GLY A 189 -2.87 7.40 21.96
CA GLY A 189 -2.52 7.34 23.37
C GLY A 189 -1.66 6.10 23.66
N PRO A 190 -1.32 5.85 24.92
CA PRO A 190 -0.43 4.73 25.29
C PRO A 190 -0.93 3.35 24.85
N THR A 191 -2.25 3.19 24.68
CA THR A 191 -2.89 1.93 24.23
C THR A 191 -3.83 2.13 23.04
N ALA A 192 -3.76 3.27 22.35
CA ALA A 192 -4.51 3.57 21.13
C ALA A 192 -3.56 3.97 20.01
N PHE A 193 -3.47 3.15 18.99
CA PHE A 193 -2.53 3.27 17.88
C PHE A 193 -3.26 3.62 16.60
N THR A 194 -2.84 4.69 15.95
CA THR A 194 -3.41 5.18 14.68
C THR A 194 -3.07 4.30 13.48
N THR A 195 -2.10 3.41 13.63
CA THR A 195 -1.69 2.39 12.65
C THR A 195 -0.89 1.31 13.36
N LEU A 196 -0.88 0.10 12.79
CA LEU A 196 0.03 -0.97 13.19
C LEU A 196 1.47 -0.63 12.81
N TYR A 197 1.65 -0.23 11.56
CA TYR A 197 2.97 -0.12 10.94
C TYR A 197 3.81 1.02 11.53
N GLY A 198 5.02 0.67 11.95
CA GLY A 198 5.93 1.56 12.67
C GLY A 198 5.66 1.67 14.17
N ASN A 199 4.61 0.99 14.70
CA ASN A 199 4.30 0.95 16.14
C ASN A 199 4.40 -0.47 16.73
N GLU A 200 4.86 -1.44 15.96
CA GLU A 200 4.85 -2.86 16.33
C GLU A 200 5.55 -3.12 17.66
N GLN A 201 6.71 -2.52 17.87
CA GLN A 201 7.46 -2.66 19.12
C GLN A 201 6.65 -2.16 20.31
N THR A 202 6.10 -0.94 20.22
CA THR A 202 5.30 -0.34 21.29
C THR A 202 4.01 -1.14 21.53
N ILE A 203 3.39 -1.62 20.46
CA ILE A 203 2.20 -2.49 20.57
C ILE A 203 2.56 -3.78 21.29
N ALA A 204 3.65 -4.45 20.90
CA ALA A 204 4.09 -5.69 21.55
C ALA A 204 4.39 -5.49 23.05
N GLU A 205 4.94 -4.34 23.43
CA GLU A 205 5.24 -4.01 24.83
C GLU A 205 4.00 -3.80 25.70
N VAL A 206 2.87 -3.38 25.13
CA VAL A 206 1.62 -3.17 25.86
C VAL A 206 0.69 -4.38 25.84
N LEU A 207 0.87 -5.31 24.92
CA LEU A 207 0.08 -6.54 24.83
C LEU A 207 0.30 -7.44 26.04
N ARG A 208 -0.79 -8.06 26.54
CA ARG A 208 -0.75 -9.03 27.64
C ARG A 208 -1.59 -10.26 27.30
N PRO A 209 -1.21 -11.47 27.74
CA PRO A 209 -2.00 -12.68 27.56
C PRO A 209 -3.44 -12.50 28.02
N GLY A 210 -4.41 -12.93 27.22
CA GLY A 210 -5.85 -12.85 27.52
C GLY A 210 -6.46 -11.44 27.45
N GLN A 211 -5.65 -10.40 27.20
CA GLN A 211 -6.13 -9.04 27.04
C GLN A 211 -6.81 -8.85 25.69
N GLU A 212 -7.98 -8.18 25.69
CA GLU A 212 -8.68 -7.88 24.45
C GLU A 212 -7.98 -6.75 23.68
N VAL A 213 -7.70 -7.01 22.40
CA VAL A 213 -7.24 -6.05 21.41
C VAL A 213 -8.39 -5.75 20.46
N THR A 214 -8.65 -4.49 20.18
CA THR A 214 -9.70 -4.08 19.24
C THR A 214 -9.12 -3.46 17.98
N CYS A 215 -9.43 -4.07 16.83
CA CYS A 215 -9.12 -3.54 15.50
C CYS A 215 -10.26 -2.68 14.96
N LEU A 216 -9.93 -1.48 14.52
CA LEU A 216 -10.87 -0.57 13.86
C LEU A 216 -10.80 -0.77 12.34
N GLY A 217 -11.53 -1.74 11.83
CA GLY A 217 -11.54 -2.13 10.41
C GLY A 217 -11.15 -3.60 10.21
N GLY A 218 -11.86 -4.28 9.31
CA GLY A 218 -11.69 -5.71 9.01
C GLY A 218 -10.96 -5.95 7.68
N ASN A 219 -9.84 -5.26 7.41
CA ASN A 219 -9.06 -5.42 6.18
C ASN A 219 -7.74 -6.20 6.40
N ALA A 220 -6.84 -6.21 5.42
CA ALA A 220 -5.57 -6.93 5.51
C ALA A 220 -4.70 -6.50 6.70
N ALA A 221 -4.73 -5.20 7.08
CA ALA A 221 -3.98 -4.73 8.24
C ALA A 221 -4.45 -5.35 9.57
N MET A 222 -5.74 -5.71 9.69
CA MET A 222 -6.25 -6.47 10.85
C MET A 222 -5.65 -7.87 10.90
N LEU A 223 -5.44 -8.50 9.75
CA LEU A 223 -4.76 -9.80 9.70
C LEU A 223 -3.27 -9.69 10.08
N ASP A 224 -2.63 -8.57 9.77
CA ASP A 224 -1.26 -8.30 10.22
C ASP A 224 -1.21 -8.08 11.74
N VAL A 225 -2.23 -7.44 12.35
CA VAL A 225 -2.36 -7.39 13.84
C VAL A 225 -2.47 -8.80 14.42
N LEU A 226 -3.29 -9.67 13.82
CA LEU A 226 -3.37 -11.07 14.27
C LEU A 226 -2.01 -11.77 14.18
N ARG A 227 -1.24 -11.56 13.12
CA ARG A 227 0.11 -12.10 12.95
C ARG A 227 1.10 -11.57 14.00
N LEU A 228 1.02 -10.27 14.33
CA LEU A 228 1.80 -9.71 15.43
C LEU A 228 1.45 -10.42 16.75
N MET A 229 0.17 -10.55 17.08
CA MET A 229 -0.27 -11.22 18.31
C MET A 229 0.22 -12.68 18.36
N GLN A 230 0.10 -13.44 17.27
CA GLN A 230 0.61 -14.81 17.16
C GLN A 230 2.12 -14.94 17.32
N SER A 231 2.86 -13.86 17.07
CA SER A 231 4.32 -13.84 17.20
C SER A 231 4.80 -13.51 18.62
N VAL A 232 3.94 -12.91 19.47
CA VAL A 232 4.35 -12.39 20.79
C VAL A 232 3.60 -13.04 21.96
N MET A 233 2.61 -13.88 21.70
CA MET A 233 1.87 -14.59 22.77
C MET A 233 1.35 -15.96 22.27
N ASP A 234 1.00 -16.81 23.22
CA ASP A 234 0.38 -18.09 22.92
C ASP A 234 -1.01 -17.90 22.28
N GLU A 235 -1.34 -18.74 21.32
CA GLU A 235 -2.56 -18.63 20.56
C GLU A 235 -3.83 -18.70 21.43
N GLN A 236 -3.82 -19.52 22.48
CA GLN A 236 -4.91 -19.63 23.44
C GLN A 236 -5.23 -18.33 24.21
N ASP A 237 -4.26 -17.43 24.29
CA ASP A 237 -4.37 -16.13 24.97
C ASP A 237 -4.83 -15.00 24.07
N ILE A 238 -4.93 -15.22 22.77
CA ILE A 238 -5.40 -14.23 21.83
C ILE A 238 -6.87 -13.91 22.08
N ARG A 239 -7.18 -12.62 22.22
CA ARG A 239 -8.54 -12.07 22.27
C ARG A 239 -8.59 -10.87 21.36
N LEU A 240 -9.28 -11.00 20.23
CA LEU A 240 -9.36 -9.96 19.22
C LEU A 240 -10.82 -9.58 18.96
N ARG A 241 -11.13 -8.31 19.07
CA ARG A 241 -12.39 -7.72 18.62
C ARG A 241 -12.15 -6.98 17.32
N VAL A 242 -13.00 -7.19 16.33
CA VAL A 242 -12.91 -6.50 15.03
C VAL A 242 -14.17 -5.72 14.79
N ILE A 243 -14.07 -4.40 14.67
CA ILE A 243 -15.19 -3.52 14.36
C ILE A 243 -15.16 -3.19 12.87
N THR A 244 -16.22 -3.54 12.15
CA THR A 244 -16.30 -3.35 10.69
C THR A 244 -17.65 -2.81 10.26
N ARG A 245 -17.69 -2.08 9.14
CA ARG A 245 -18.93 -1.60 8.50
C ARG A 245 -19.66 -2.68 7.69
N GLY A 246 -19.15 -3.91 7.64
CA GLY A 246 -19.88 -5.06 7.07
C GLY A 246 -19.26 -5.75 5.87
N SER A 247 -18.11 -5.31 5.35
CA SER A 247 -17.40 -6.04 4.28
C SER A 247 -16.09 -6.63 4.78
N LYS A 248 -15.96 -7.95 4.67
CA LYS A 248 -14.66 -8.64 4.87
C LYS A 248 -13.88 -8.66 3.56
N PRO A 249 -12.53 -8.69 3.60
CA PRO A 249 -11.73 -9.06 2.45
C PRO A 249 -12.15 -10.44 2.00
N GLU A 250 -12.34 -10.65 0.71
CA GLU A 250 -12.59 -11.99 0.22
C GLU A 250 -11.33 -12.83 0.31
N GLN A 251 -11.53 -14.09 0.70
CA GLN A 251 -10.48 -15.07 0.76
C GLN A 251 -9.90 -15.31 -0.63
N LEU A 252 -8.65 -14.94 -0.84
CA LEU A 252 -7.89 -15.49 -1.94
C LEU A 252 -7.48 -16.91 -1.56
N ILE A 253 -8.31 -17.86 -1.95
CA ILE A 253 -7.84 -19.24 -2.00
C ILE A 253 -6.75 -19.27 -3.06
N TRP A 254 -5.53 -19.62 -2.67
CA TRP A 254 -4.50 -19.92 -3.61
C TRP A 254 -4.99 -21.11 -4.48
N ALA A 255 -5.26 -20.83 -5.75
CA ALA A 255 -5.27 -21.82 -6.79
C ALA A 255 -4.17 -21.41 -7.77
N ARG A 256 -3.40 -22.35 -8.28
CA ARG A 256 -2.49 -22.06 -9.40
C ARG A 256 -3.29 -21.24 -10.41
N PRO A 257 -2.83 -20.03 -10.81
CA PRO A 257 -3.54 -19.29 -11.81
C PRO A 257 -3.74 -20.21 -13.00
N ARG A 258 -4.94 -20.29 -13.52
CA ARG A 258 -5.17 -21.00 -14.79
C ARG A 258 -4.20 -20.41 -15.81
N LYS A 259 -3.71 -21.22 -16.74
CA LYS A 259 -2.83 -20.75 -17.82
C LYS A 259 -3.44 -19.59 -18.60
N GLU A 260 -4.77 -19.47 -18.58
CA GLU A 260 -5.53 -18.36 -19.18
C GLU A 260 -6.28 -17.60 -18.08
N PRO A 261 -6.00 -16.29 -17.89
CA PRO A 261 -6.76 -15.48 -16.95
C PRO A 261 -8.23 -15.41 -17.41
N VAL A 262 -9.13 -15.30 -16.44
CA VAL A 262 -10.56 -15.09 -16.73
C VAL A 262 -10.72 -13.73 -17.39
N THR A 263 -11.05 -13.70 -18.67
CA THR A 263 -11.26 -12.44 -19.40
C THR A 263 -12.71 -11.94 -19.20
N PRO A 264 -12.91 -10.74 -18.63
CA PRO A 264 -14.22 -10.12 -18.54
C PRO A 264 -14.84 -9.88 -19.94
N LYS A 265 -16.15 -10.05 -20.02
CA LYS A 265 -16.93 -9.87 -21.27
C LYS A 265 -17.72 -8.56 -21.30
N LEU A 266 -17.49 -7.69 -20.34
CA LEU A 266 -18.16 -6.39 -20.22
C LEU A 266 -17.82 -5.51 -21.43
N THR A 267 -18.82 -5.03 -22.15
CA THR A 267 -18.62 -4.28 -23.40
C THR A 267 -18.96 -2.80 -23.30
N GLY A 268 -19.83 -2.37 -22.38
CA GLY A 268 -20.27 -0.97 -22.25
C GLY A 268 -20.83 -0.35 -23.54
N PRO A 269 -21.01 0.98 -23.63
CA PRO A 269 -20.97 1.87 -22.47
C PRO A 269 -22.15 1.64 -21.53
N TYR A 270 -21.94 1.85 -20.22
CA TYR A 270 -22.98 1.78 -19.20
C TYR A 270 -23.53 3.18 -18.90
N ARG A 271 -24.81 3.23 -18.53
CA ARG A 271 -25.50 4.50 -18.23
C ARG A 271 -24.85 5.24 -17.04
N ASP A 272 -24.53 4.52 -15.98
CA ASP A 272 -24.01 5.03 -14.73
C ASP A 272 -23.15 3.98 -13.99
N ALA A 273 -22.54 4.38 -12.89
CA ALA A 273 -21.70 3.52 -12.06
C ALA A 273 -22.44 2.29 -11.53
N ASP A 274 -23.69 2.44 -11.12
CA ASP A 274 -24.49 1.35 -10.57
C ASP A 274 -24.79 0.28 -11.64
N ALA A 275 -25.05 0.68 -12.86
CA ALA A 275 -25.26 -0.24 -13.98
C ALA A 275 -23.98 -1.04 -14.30
N LEU A 276 -22.81 -0.40 -14.29
CA LEU A 276 -21.52 -1.11 -14.47
C LEU A 276 -21.27 -2.09 -13.31
N LEU A 277 -21.47 -1.64 -12.07
CA LEU A 277 -21.25 -2.48 -10.90
C LEU A 277 -22.19 -3.69 -10.86
N ALA A 278 -23.44 -3.52 -11.23
CA ALA A 278 -24.39 -4.62 -11.36
C ALA A 278 -23.94 -5.64 -12.43
N ALA A 279 -23.42 -5.17 -13.57
CA ALA A 279 -22.88 -6.05 -14.61
C ALA A 279 -21.64 -6.80 -14.14
N VAL A 280 -20.71 -6.12 -13.44
CA VAL A 280 -19.53 -6.75 -12.80
C VAL A 280 -19.96 -7.82 -11.80
N ASP A 281 -20.90 -7.52 -10.91
CA ASP A 281 -21.37 -8.46 -9.89
C ASP A 281 -22.03 -9.70 -10.52
N ALA A 282 -22.85 -9.50 -11.56
CA ALA A 282 -23.48 -10.60 -12.30
C ALA A 282 -22.44 -11.49 -13.00
N GLU A 283 -21.43 -10.90 -13.60
CA GLU A 283 -20.38 -11.66 -14.29
C GLU A 283 -19.49 -12.42 -13.29
N ILE A 284 -19.10 -11.79 -12.16
CA ILE A 284 -18.39 -12.45 -11.07
C ILE A 284 -19.19 -13.65 -10.56
N ALA A 285 -20.49 -13.49 -10.33
CA ALA A 285 -21.36 -14.58 -9.91
C ALA A 285 -21.39 -15.71 -10.92
N ALA A 286 -21.46 -15.40 -12.22
CA ALA A 286 -21.45 -16.41 -13.29
C ALA A 286 -20.11 -17.17 -13.38
N PHE A 287 -18.98 -16.50 -13.18
CA PHE A 287 -17.66 -17.16 -13.12
C PHE A 287 -17.51 -18.03 -11.88
N ARG A 288 -17.98 -17.56 -10.73
CA ARG A 288 -17.98 -18.32 -9.47
C ARG A 288 -18.83 -19.58 -9.56
N ALA A 289 -19.99 -19.51 -10.20
CA ALA A 289 -20.83 -20.68 -10.46
C ALA A 289 -20.14 -21.75 -11.31
N LYS A 290 -19.10 -21.36 -12.07
CA LYS A 290 -18.23 -22.26 -12.85
C LYS A 290 -16.95 -22.64 -12.10
N GLY A 291 -16.84 -22.31 -10.81
CA GLY A 291 -15.72 -22.65 -9.94
C GLY A 291 -14.53 -21.68 -10.00
N ALA A 292 -14.68 -20.49 -10.60
CA ALA A 292 -13.60 -19.51 -10.59
C ALA A 292 -13.43 -18.86 -9.21
N SER A 293 -12.20 -18.72 -8.76
CA SER A 293 -11.82 -18.04 -7.52
C SER A 293 -11.50 -16.56 -7.77
N MET A 294 -11.47 -15.74 -6.73
CA MET A 294 -11.03 -14.34 -6.85
C MET A 294 -9.57 -14.20 -7.24
N ALA A 295 -8.74 -15.19 -6.95
CA ALA A 295 -7.34 -15.24 -7.41
C ALA A 295 -7.24 -15.32 -8.95
N GLU A 296 -8.22 -15.94 -9.59
CA GLU A 296 -8.31 -16.03 -11.06
C GLU A 296 -9.03 -14.82 -11.67
N LEU A 297 -10.08 -14.33 -11.01
CA LEU A 297 -10.89 -13.22 -11.52
C LEU A 297 -10.12 -11.88 -11.48
N ARG A 298 -9.46 -11.57 -10.36
CA ARG A 298 -8.81 -10.27 -10.16
C ARG A 298 -7.80 -9.91 -11.24
N PRO A 299 -6.82 -10.76 -11.61
CA PRO A 299 -5.86 -10.42 -12.67
C PRO A 299 -6.54 -10.13 -14.01
N GLY A 300 -7.58 -10.90 -14.36
CA GLY A 300 -8.34 -10.69 -15.58
C GLY A 300 -9.06 -9.34 -15.62
N TYR A 301 -9.69 -8.94 -14.51
CA TYR A 301 -10.35 -7.64 -14.41
C TYR A 301 -9.36 -6.48 -14.39
N LEU A 302 -8.22 -6.63 -13.72
CA LEU A 302 -7.14 -5.62 -13.73
C LEU A 302 -6.60 -5.41 -15.15
N GLY A 303 -6.25 -6.49 -15.85
CA GLY A 303 -5.76 -6.45 -17.23
C GLY A 303 -6.80 -5.83 -18.18
N TRP A 304 -8.05 -6.30 -18.08
CA TRP A 304 -9.14 -5.77 -18.89
C TRP A 304 -9.37 -4.27 -18.68
N ALA A 305 -9.34 -3.80 -17.42
CA ALA A 305 -9.50 -2.38 -17.11
C ALA A 305 -8.32 -1.52 -17.57
N ALA A 306 -7.10 -2.06 -17.48
CA ALA A 306 -5.91 -1.39 -17.98
C ALA A 306 -5.88 -1.28 -19.51
N GLU A 307 -6.39 -2.30 -20.21
CA GLU A 307 -6.43 -2.33 -21.68
C GLU A 307 -7.52 -1.43 -22.27
N ARG A 308 -8.70 -1.41 -21.64
CA ARG A 308 -9.86 -0.68 -22.19
C ARG A 308 -10.02 0.74 -21.68
N GLY A 309 -9.60 1.01 -20.43
CA GLY A 309 -9.89 2.26 -19.73
C GLY A 309 -11.35 2.38 -19.27
N LEU A 310 -11.58 3.09 -18.17
CA LEU A 310 -12.94 3.34 -17.67
C LEU A 310 -13.77 4.26 -18.58
N GLU A 311 -13.14 5.10 -19.38
CA GLU A 311 -13.81 6.05 -20.29
C GLU A 311 -14.63 5.36 -21.37
N THR A 312 -14.23 4.16 -21.80
CA THR A 312 -14.99 3.36 -22.78
C THR A 312 -16.24 2.73 -22.16
N LEU A 313 -16.22 2.53 -20.85
CA LEU A 313 -17.30 1.90 -20.10
C LEU A 313 -18.28 2.91 -19.51
N LEU A 314 -17.75 4.03 -19.01
CA LEU A 314 -18.47 5.14 -18.39
C LEU A 314 -18.01 6.46 -19.00
N PRO A 315 -18.75 7.02 -19.97
CA PRO A 315 -18.42 8.31 -20.59
C PRO A 315 -18.38 9.46 -19.57
N SER A 316 -19.23 9.43 -18.54
CA SER A 316 -19.29 10.47 -17.52
C SER A 316 -18.10 10.38 -16.54
N LEU A 317 -17.33 11.46 -16.41
CA LEU A 317 -16.21 11.57 -15.46
C LEU A 317 -16.68 11.37 -14.00
N SER A 318 -17.82 11.95 -13.63
CA SER A 318 -18.37 11.81 -12.27
C SER A 318 -18.72 10.35 -11.94
N GLU A 319 -19.25 9.60 -12.93
CA GLU A 319 -19.57 8.19 -12.74
C GLU A 319 -18.31 7.31 -12.66
N ARG A 320 -17.24 7.64 -13.43
CA ARG A 320 -15.92 6.98 -13.29
C ARG A 320 -15.35 7.16 -11.89
N ARG A 321 -15.40 8.37 -11.33
CA ARG A 321 -14.95 8.66 -9.96
C ARG A 321 -15.75 7.92 -8.88
N LYS A 322 -17.05 7.71 -9.09
CA LYS A 322 -17.91 6.93 -8.17
C LYS A 322 -17.58 5.44 -8.21
N VAL A 323 -17.32 4.90 -9.39
CA VAL A 323 -17.18 3.45 -9.59
C VAL A 323 -15.84 2.93 -9.05
N MET A 324 -14.76 3.70 -9.14
CA MET A 324 -13.40 3.25 -8.79
C MET A 324 -13.29 2.67 -7.37
N PRO A 325 -13.68 3.35 -6.28
CA PRO A 325 -13.58 2.78 -4.93
C PRO A 325 -14.50 1.58 -4.72
N GLN A 326 -15.56 1.46 -5.53
CA GLN A 326 -16.48 0.32 -5.49
C GLN A 326 -15.90 -0.91 -6.20
N LEU A 327 -15.19 -0.72 -7.30
CA LEU A 327 -14.44 -1.79 -7.97
C LEU A 327 -13.32 -2.31 -7.06
N GLU A 328 -12.52 -1.41 -6.48
CA GLU A 328 -11.48 -1.79 -5.52
C GLU A 328 -12.04 -2.67 -4.39
N ARG A 329 -13.17 -2.30 -3.79
CA ARG A 329 -13.80 -3.10 -2.72
C ARG A 329 -14.16 -4.53 -3.17
N ARG A 330 -14.61 -4.73 -4.42
CA ARG A 330 -14.98 -6.05 -4.96
C ARG A 330 -13.79 -6.95 -5.17
N PHE A 331 -12.62 -6.37 -5.41
CA PHE A 331 -11.39 -7.09 -5.69
C PHE A 331 -10.36 -7.05 -4.55
N ARG A 332 -10.80 -6.66 -3.33
CA ARG A 332 -9.97 -6.75 -2.13
C ARG A 332 -9.51 -8.17 -1.87
N ARG A 333 -8.27 -8.29 -1.44
CA ARG A 333 -7.59 -9.55 -1.25
C ARG A 333 -6.96 -9.67 0.14
N ALA A 334 -6.82 -10.91 0.61
CA ALA A 334 -6.06 -11.25 1.80
C ALA A 334 -5.44 -12.65 1.64
N THR A 335 -4.36 -12.92 2.37
CA THR A 335 -3.66 -14.20 2.30
C THR A 335 -4.52 -15.33 2.84
N HIS A 336 -4.52 -16.48 2.14
CA HIS A 336 -5.34 -17.63 2.48
C HIS A 336 -5.12 -18.11 3.93
N ASN A 337 -3.86 -18.36 4.32
CA ASN A 337 -3.53 -18.84 5.65
C ASN A 337 -3.92 -17.86 6.77
N SER A 338 -3.79 -16.54 6.55
CA SER A 338 -4.22 -15.56 7.55
C SER A 338 -5.72 -15.58 7.75
N LEU A 339 -6.50 -15.76 6.68
CA LEU A 339 -7.96 -15.89 6.78
C LEU A 339 -8.38 -17.25 7.39
N ALA A 340 -7.65 -18.32 7.12
CA ALA A 340 -7.89 -19.62 7.72
C ALA A 340 -7.66 -19.57 9.24
N ASP A 341 -6.58 -18.96 9.70
CA ASP A 341 -6.32 -18.74 11.12
C ASP A 341 -7.38 -17.85 11.77
N TYR A 342 -7.76 -16.77 11.10
CA TYR A 342 -8.82 -15.89 11.57
C TYR A 342 -10.14 -16.66 11.77
N ALA A 343 -10.58 -17.43 10.76
CA ALA A 343 -11.81 -18.21 10.82
C ALA A 343 -11.76 -19.27 11.94
N ARG A 344 -10.62 -19.93 12.12
CA ARG A 344 -10.42 -20.93 13.17
C ARG A 344 -10.52 -20.31 14.57
N LEU A 345 -9.86 -19.18 14.81
CA LEU A 345 -9.90 -18.46 16.08
C LEU A 345 -11.27 -17.84 16.35
N GLN A 346 -11.98 -17.40 15.31
CA GLN A 346 -13.37 -16.94 15.42
C GLN A 346 -14.29 -18.09 15.83
N ALA A 347 -14.15 -19.27 15.23
CA ALA A 347 -14.91 -20.46 15.61
C ALA A 347 -14.62 -20.91 17.06
N ALA A 348 -13.40 -20.67 17.56
CA ALA A 348 -13.01 -20.91 18.94
C ALA A 348 -13.49 -19.83 19.94
N GLY A 349 -14.18 -18.79 19.46
CA GLY A 349 -14.67 -17.68 20.29
C GLY A 349 -13.58 -16.69 20.74
N GLN A 350 -12.38 -16.77 20.17
CA GLN A 350 -11.25 -15.89 20.49
C GLN A 350 -11.28 -14.59 19.68
N ILE A 351 -11.99 -14.61 18.54
CA ILE A 351 -12.22 -13.42 17.70
C ILE A 351 -13.71 -13.11 17.69
N VAL A 352 -14.06 -11.87 18.00
CA VAL A 352 -15.43 -11.35 17.99
C VAL A 352 -15.53 -10.25 16.93
N GLU A 353 -16.54 -10.35 16.05
CA GLU A 353 -16.85 -9.30 15.08
C GLU A 353 -18.02 -8.46 15.54
N GLU A 354 -17.85 -7.14 15.43
CA GLU A 354 -18.87 -6.14 15.69
C GLU A 354 -19.17 -5.36 14.41
N HIS A 355 -20.44 -5.22 14.08
CA HIS A 355 -20.86 -4.47 12.90
C HIS A 355 -21.40 -3.10 13.27
N GLY A 356 -20.81 -2.06 12.72
CA GLY A 356 -21.25 -0.69 12.94
C GLY A 356 -20.26 0.36 12.40
N GLU A 357 -20.70 1.59 12.43
CA GLU A 357 -19.91 2.75 12.08
C GLU A 357 -19.23 3.32 13.33
N ILE A 358 -17.90 3.38 13.32
CA ILE A 358 -17.14 4.01 14.40
C ILE A 358 -17.27 5.52 14.24
N THR A 359 -17.89 6.15 15.22
CA THR A 359 -18.09 7.61 15.21
C THR A 359 -17.05 8.35 16.02
N TRP A 360 -16.43 7.68 17.00
CA TRP A 360 -15.43 8.30 17.84
C TRP A 360 -14.63 7.29 18.66
N VAL A 361 -13.35 7.62 18.94
CA VAL A 361 -12.44 6.86 19.80
C VAL A 361 -11.81 7.81 20.80
N TYR A 362 -11.70 7.38 22.04
CA TYR A 362 -11.11 8.16 23.12
C TYR A 362 -10.26 7.30 24.04
N ALA A 363 -8.97 7.56 24.07
CA ALA A 363 -8.06 6.97 25.04
C ALA A 363 -8.27 7.63 26.42
N GLU A 364 -9.02 6.97 27.31
CA GLU A 364 -9.43 7.53 28.60
C GLU A 364 -8.29 7.49 29.63
N THR A 365 -7.54 6.39 29.65
CA THR A 365 -6.39 6.14 30.53
C THR A 365 -5.33 5.33 29.81
N GLU A 366 -4.20 5.10 30.48
CA GLU A 366 -3.13 4.23 29.94
C GLU A 366 -3.55 2.78 29.66
N ARG A 367 -4.73 2.36 30.13
CA ARG A 367 -5.20 0.97 30.01
C ARG A 367 -6.66 0.86 29.56
N LYS A 368 -7.27 1.98 29.14
CA LYS A 368 -8.70 2.00 28.82
C LYS A 368 -8.99 2.96 27.70
N THR A 369 -9.54 2.42 26.63
CA THR A 369 -10.00 3.18 25.48
C THR A 369 -11.49 2.95 25.29
N ARG A 370 -12.26 4.02 25.05
CA ARG A 370 -13.69 3.95 24.68
C ARG A 370 -13.86 4.15 23.19
N ILE A 371 -14.73 3.35 22.61
CA ILE A 371 -15.11 3.42 21.21
C ILE A 371 -16.61 3.67 21.15
N ARG A 372 -17.03 4.70 20.45
CA ARG A 372 -18.44 4.96 20.18
C ARG A 372 -18.81 4.39 18.82
N LEU A 373 -19.78 3.48 18.84
CA LEU A 373 -20.23 2.70 17.71
C LEU A 373 -21.71 2.99 17.43
N LYS A 374 -22.04 3.29 16.17
CA LYS A 374 -23.41 3.37 15.68
C LYS A 374 -23.75 2.11 14.90
N ARG A 375 -24.67 1.31 15.42
CA ARG A 375 -25.13 0.08 14.75
C ARG A 375 -26.08 0.42 13.61
N ALA A 376 -26.04 -0.39 12.54
CA ALA A 376 -26.95 -0.24 11.41
C ALA A 376 -28.42 -0.33 11.89
N GLY A 377 -29.26 0.58 11.40
CA GLY A 377 -30.68 0.64 11.76
C GLY A 377 -31.01 1.24 13.13
N THR A 378 -29.99 1.68 13.91
CA THR A 378 -30.22 2.34 15.21
C THR A 378 -29.92 3.84 15.14
N ARG A 379 -30.60 4.63 15.98
CA ARG A 379 -30.30 6.06 16.18
C ARG A 379 -29.39 6.32 17.37
N THR A 380 -29.17 5.32 18.21
CA THR A 380 -28.37 5.41 19.44
C THR A 380 -26.96 4.92 19.20
N ASN A 381 -25.98 5.62 19.79
CA ASN A 381 -24.63 5.17 19.86
C ASN A 381 -24.45 4.21 21.05
N GLU A 382 -23.70 3.15 20.86
CA GLU A 382 -23.23 2.25 21.90
C GLU A 382 -21.77 2.59 22.23
N GLU A 383 -21.38 2.45 23.50
CA GLU A 383 -19.98 2.60 23.90
C GLU A 383 -19.39 1.24 24.26
N ILE A 384 -18.26 0.94 23.61
CA ILE A 384 -17.43 -0.24 23.88
C ILE A 384 -16.19 0.23 24.62
N THR A 385 -15.82 -0.48 25.67
CA THR A 385 -14.57 -0.25 26.40
C THR A 385 -13.62 -1.40 26.09
N THR A 386 -12.38 -1.07 25.77
CA THR A 386 -11.33 -2.02 25.41
C THR A 386 -9.97 -1.60 25.98
N SER A 387 -9.04 -2.52 26.05
CA SER A 387 -7.72 -2.28 26.65
C SER A 387 -6.71 -1.73 25.64
N VAL A 388 -6.71 -2.26 24.41
CA VAL A 388 -5.81 -1.83 23.34
C VAL A 388 -6.62 -1.63 22.06
N VAL A 389 -6.39 -0.52 21.39
CA VAL A 389 -7.00 -0.20 20.08
C VAL A 389 -5.93 -0.05 19.02
N ILE A 390 -6.11 -0.71 17.90
CA ILE A 390 -5.25 -0.56 16.74
C ILE A 390 -6.13 -0.18 15.55
N ASN A 391 -5.85 0.97 14.94
CA ASN A 391 -6.56 1.41 13.78
C ASN A 391 -6.05 0.65 12.54
N THR A 392 -6.90 -0.19 12.02
CA THR A 392 -6.70 -1.00 10.80
C THR A 392 -7.65 -0.59 9.68
N SER A 393 -8.32 0.57 9.81
CA SER A 393 -9.15 1.12 8.75
C SER A 393 -8.31 1.60 7.57
N GLY A 394 -8.90 1.63 6.39
CA GLY A 394 -8.30 2.34 5.26
C GLY A 394 -8.43 3.87 5.40
N PRO A 395 -8.11 4.62 4.35
CA PRO A 395 -8.14 6.09 4.38
C PRO A 395 -9.53 6.70 4.60
N GLY A 396 -10.60 5.89 4.61
CA GLY A 396 -11.96 6.37 4.81
C GLY A 396 -12.53 7.11 3.60
N ASP A 397 -13.51 8.00 3.88
CA ASP A 397 -14.21 8.76 2.84
C ASP A 397 -13.48 10.08 2.48
N GLN A 398 -12.43 10.44 3.23
CA GLN A 398 -11.59 11.59 2.97
C GLN A 398 -10.12 11.19 3.14
N LEU A 399 -9.31 11.48 2.12
CA LEU A 399 -7.88 11.20 2.18
C LEU A 399 -7.19 12.07 3.26
N ALA A 400 -6.57 11.40 4.22
CA ALA A 400 -5.60 12.01 5.12
C ALA A 400 -4.19 11.74 4.58
N MET A 401 -3.44 12.79 4.32
CA MET A 401 -2.09 12.71 3.75
C MET A 401 -1.04 13.13 4.78
N ASP A 402 0.21 12.77 4.51
CA ASP A 402 1.35 13.28 5.26
C ASP A 402 1.43 14.83 5.23
N LEU A 403 2.27 15.40 6.10
CA LEU A 403 2.38 16.86 6.24
C LEU A 403 2.82 17.55 4.95
N LEU A 404 3.78 16.97 4.23
CA LEU A 404 4.31 17.52 2.98
C LEU A 404 3.21 17.53 1.91
N THR A 405 2.58 16.38 1.64
CA THR A 405 1.50 16.25 0.66
C THR A 405 0.31 17.15 1.02
N SER A 406 -0.06 17.23 2.30
CA SER A 406 -1.10 18.15 2.77
C SER A 406 -0.73 19.61 2.53
N GLY A 407 0.56 19.96 2.65
CA GLY A 407 1.09 21.27 2.30
C GLY A 407 0.95 21.58 0.81
N LEU A 408 1.32 20.63 -0.06
CA LEU A 408 1.18 20.77 -1.51
C LEU A 408 -0.28 20.99 -1.94
N ILE A 409 -1.22 20.25 -1.34
CA ILE A 409 -2.66 20.40 -1.61
C ILE A 409 -3.14 21.79 -1.16
N ARG A 410 -2.79 22.21 0.05
CA ARG A 410 -3.19 23.50 0.62
C ARG A 410 -2.67 24.69 -0.20
N ASN A 411 -1.47 24.57 -0.74
CA ASN A 411 -0.83 25.59 -1.57
C ASN A 411 -1.33 25.56 -3.04
N GLY A 412 -2.22 24.64 -3.41
CA GLY A 412 -2.73 24.47 -4.77
C GLY A 412 -1.71 23.89 -5.75
N TRP A 413 -0.63 23.29 -5.25
CA TRP A 413 0.42 22.67 -6.08
C TRP A 413 0.05 21.25 -6.51
N LEU A 414 -0.79 20.57 -5.73
CA LEU A 414 -1.32 19.24 -6.01
C LEU A 414 -2.85 19.26 -5.84
N ARG A 415 -3.58 18.72 -6.81
CA ARG A 415 -5.03 18.74 -6.82
C ARG A 415 -5.63 17.46 -6.26
N MET A 416 -6.67 17.60 -5.46
CA MET A 416 -7.60 16.50 -5.14
C MET A 416 -8.72 16.45 -6.16
N ASN A 417 -9.26 15.24 -6.40
CA ASN A 417 -10.49 15.11 -7.16
C ASN A 417 -11.70 15.69 -6.38
N GLU A 418 -12.82 15.92 -7.06
CA GLU A 418 -14.01 16.54 -6.47
C GLU A 418 -14.61 15.74 -5.30
N THR A 419 -14.44 14.42 -5.32
CA THR A 419 -14.91 13.52 -4.25
C THR A 419 -13.97 13.48 -3.04
N LYS A 420 -12.80 14.13 -3.13
CA LYS A 420 -11.74 14.11 -2.11
C LYS A 420 -11.23 12.71 -1.74
N THR A 421 -11.35 11.78 -2.68
CA THR A 421 -10.95 10.37 -2.51
C THR A 421 -9.64 10.03 -3.24
N GLY A 422 -9.08 10.96 -4.02
CA GLY A 422 -7.87 10.75 -4.79
C GLY A 422 -7.20 12.03 -5.24
N LEU A 423 -5.95 11.87 -5.68
CA LEU A 423 -5.11 12.93 -6.21
C LEU A 423 -5.08 12.88 -7.74
N ILE A 424 -4.94 14.04 -8.35
CA ILE A 424 -4.88 14.24 -9.80
C ILE A 424 -3.47 14.72 -10.15
N VAL A 425 -2.86 14.08 -11.16
CA VAL A 425 -1.57 14.49 -11.74
C VAL A 425 -1.67 14.54 -13.26
N GLY A 426 -0.73 15.22 -13.91
CA GLY A 426 -0.59 15.23 -15.37
C GLY A 426 -0.12 13.87 -15.94
N PRO A 427 -0.09 13.69 -17.28
CA PRO A 427 0.34 12.45 -17.93
C PRO A 427 1.78 12.03 -17.58
N GLY A 428 2.69 12.98 -17.39
CA GLY A 428 4.06 12.78 -16.93
C GLY A 428 4.21 12.84 -15.40
N LEU A 429 3.10 12.66 -14.65
CA LEU A 429 3.00 12.78 -13.20
C LEU A 429 3.20 14.20 -12.66
N GLU A 430 3.11 15.20 -13.52
CA GLU A 430 3.30 16.61 -13.17
C GLU A 430 2.21 17.10 -12.22
N THR A 431 2.62 17.97 -11.32
CA THR A 431 1.70 18.75 -10.49
C THR A 431 1.39 20.10 -11.17
N GLU A 432 0.70 21.02 -10.49
CA GLU A 432 0.46 22.38 -10.99
C GLU A 432 1.74 23.25 -11.02
N VAL A 433 2.86 22.73 -10.52
CA VAL A 433 4.14 23.44 -10.45
C VAL A 433 5.17 22.77 -11.35
N GLU A 434 5.65 23.49 -12.33
CA GLU A 434 6.68 23.00 -13.25
C GLU A 434 7.92 22.50 -12.49
N GLY A 435 8.40 21.30 -12.87
CA GLY A 435 9.55 20.65 -12.25
C GLY A 435 9.21 19.85 -10.97
N LEU A 436 7.93 19.82 -10.57
CA LEU A 436 7.42 19.02 -9.45
C LEU A 436 6.52 17.90 -9.98
N ARG A 437 6.86 16.65 -9.64
CA ARG A 437 6.04 15.47 -9.95
C ARG A 437 5.61 14.77 -8.66
N TYR A 438 4.53 14.00 -8.76
CA TYR A 438 3.97 13.26 -7.62
C TYR A 438 3.54 11.85 -8.03
N LEU A 439 4.01 10.82 -7.32
CA LEU A 439 3.62 9.43 -7.51
C LEU A 439 3.36 8.74 -6.16
N SER A 440 2.14 8.29 -5.96
CA SER A 440 1.78 7.49 -4.77
C SER A 440 0.52 6.66 -5.04
N PRO A 441 0.19 5.69 -4.18
CA PRO A 441 -1.09 4.99 -4.21
C PRO A 441 -2.33 5.88 -4.08
N ALA A 442 -2.19 7.12 -3.64
CA ALA A 442 -3.28 8.09 -3.55
C ALA A 442 -3.64 8.74 -4.90
N VAL A 443 -2.82 8.57 -5.93
CA VAL A 443 -3.12 9.06 -7.30
C VAL A 443 -4.23 8.19 -7.88
N THR A 444 -5.35 8.81 -8.25
CA THR A 444 -6.51 8.16 -8.84
C THR A 444 -6.81 8.66 -10.25
N GLU A 445 -6.19 9.76 -10.66
CA GLU A 445 -6.37 10.35 -11.99
C GLU A 445 -5.02 10.79 -12.55
N ILE A 446 -4.74 10.38 -13.81
CA ILE A 446 -3.52 10.74 -14.54
C ILE A 446 -3.94 11.36 -15.88
N GLY A 447 -3.72 12.67 -16.05
CA GLY A 447 -4.25 13.42 -17.19
C GLY A 447 -5.78 13.35 -17.22
N ALA A 448 -6.34 12.78 -18.27
CA ALA A 448 -7.79 12.57 -18.44
C ALA A 448 -8.25 11.16 -17.98
N GLU A 449 -7.33 10.28 -17.64
CA GLU A 449 -7.63 8.91 -17.22
C GLU A 449 -8.03 8.87 -15.75
N VAL A 450 -9.20 8.30 -15.43
CA VAL A 450 -9.53 7.85 -14.08
C VAL A 450 -9.12 6.39 -13.97
N LEU A 451 -8.24 6.09 -13.03
CA LEU A 451 -7.74 4.74 -12.81
C LEU A 451 -8.88 3.84 -12.32
N ALA A 452 -9.00 2.65 -12.90
CA ALA A 452 -10.00 1.68 -12.46
C ALA A 452 -9.67 1.07 -11.09
N PHE A 453 -8.38 1.02 -10.75
CA PHE A 453 -7.85 0.51 -9.49
C PHE A 453 -6.74 1.41 -8.96
N PRO A 454 -6.59 1.53 -7.63
CA PRO A 454 -5.48 2.27 -7.02
C PRO A 454 -4.11 1.71 -7.44
N LEU A 455 -3.11 2.57 -7.44
CA LEU A 455 -1.71 2.21 -7.72
C LEU A 455 -1.06 1.54 -6.50
N GLU A 456 -1.62 0.42 -6.04
CA GLU A 456 -1.11 -0.32 -4.88
C GLU A 456 -0.04 -1.37 -5.24
N ASP A 457 -0.01 -1.81 -6.50
CA ASP A 457 0.95 -2.81 -6.96
C ASP A 457 2.25 -2.14 -7.45
N VAL A 458 3.39 -2.65 -7.02
CA VAL A 458 4.73 -2.13 -7.39
C VAL A 458 4.91 -2.10 -8.91
N SER A 459 4.41 -3.12 -9.62
CA SER A 459 4.46 -3.19 -11.09
C SER A 459 3.65 -2.08 -11.75
N ALA A 460 2.47 -1.73 -11.21
CA ALA A 460 1.65 -0.64 -11.73
C ALA A 460 2.34 0.72 -11.50
N LEU A 461 2.94 0.93 -10.32
CA LEU A 461 3.74 2.12 -10.03
C LEU A 461 4.93 2.24 -10.97
N ALA A 462 5.67 1.15 -11.21
CA ALA A 462 6.81 1.11 -12.12
C ALA A 462 6.40 1.44 -13.56
N ALA A 463 5.28 0.87 -14.04
CA ALA A 463 4.77 1.17 -15.38
C ALA A 463 4.42 2.65 -15.57
N ARG A 464 3.78 3.28 -14.56
CA ARG A 464 3.42 4.71 -14.59
C ARG A 464 4.65 5.61 -14.52
N ALA A 465 5.63 5.30 -13.66
CA ALA A 465 6.90 6.02 -13.58
C ALA A 465 7.67 5.98 -14.90
N LYS A 466 7.75 4.79 -15.53
CA LYS A 466 8.39 4.61 -16.85
C LYS A 466 7.71 5.43 -17.93
N ALA A 467 6.38 5.39 -18.02
CA ALA A 467 5.61 6.17 -18.98
C ALA A 467 5.85 7.68 -18.80
N ALA A 468 5.83 8.17 -17.57
CA ALA A 468 6.08 9.56 -17.23
C ALA A 468 7.50 10.02 -17.63
N ASN A 469 8.52 9.21 -17.36
CA ASN A 469 9.89 9.52 -17.74
C ASN A 469 10.08 9.52 -19.26
N GLN A 470 9.36 8.67 -20.01
CA GLN A 470 9.36 8.71 -21.47
C GLN A 470 8.78 10.02 -22.02
N ILE A 471 7.68 10.52 -21.45
CA ILE A 471 7.11 11.83 -21.83
C ILE A 471 8.14 12.94 -21.61
N ALA A 472 8.79 12.98 -20.45
CA ALA A 472 9.80 13.97 -20.12
C ALA A 472 11.02 13.94 -21.07
N ILE A 473 11.36 12.77 -21.63
CA ILE A 473 12.39 12.63 -22.66
C ILE A 473 11.93 13.29 -23.96
N TYR A 474 10.71 13.01 -24.43
CA TYR A 474 10.16 13.59 -25.66
C TYR A 474 10.13 15.12 -25.63
N GLU A 475 9.71 15.72 -24.52
CA GLU A 475 9.67 17.17 -24.34
C GLU A 475 11.06 17.81 -24.41
N ARG A 476 12.11 17.10 -23.90
CA ARG A 476 13.50 17.59 -23.98
C ARG A 476 14.08 17.60 -25.41
N PHE A 477 13.57 16.78 -26.32
CA PHE A 477 14.02 16.74 -27.72
C PHE A 477 13.24 17.70 -28.63
N GLN A 478 12.12 18.27 -28.15
CA GLN A 478 11.32 19.26 -28.88
C GLN A 478 11.62 20.71 -28.48
N SER A 479 12.30 20.94 -27.35
CA SER A 479 12.78 22.23 -26.85
C SER A 479 14.25 22.45 -27.19
#